data_532bdc93ced6515a591cbe9976545c25
#
_entry.id   532bdc93ced6515a591cbe9976545c25
#
_cell.length_a   1.000
_cell.length_b   1.000
_cell.length_c   1.000
_cell.angle_alpha   90.00
_cell.angle_beta   90.00
_cell.angle_gamma   90.00
#
_symmetry.space_group_name_H-M   'P 1'
#
loop_
_entity.id
_entity.type
_entity.pdbx_description
1 polymer ?
#
loop_
_entity_poly.entity_id
_entity_poly.type
_entity_poly.pdbx_seq_one_letter_code
_entity_poly.pdbx_strand_id
1 'polypeptide(L)'
;MFVEDELVDSDKTICGFRTIAMDPKKGFLLNGRPVKLFGTCNHQDFGGIGVAVPDALHEYRIERLKAMGSNAYRCAHGMPHKELLDACDKMGMLVIDENRNFETSEEGLTQLRTMVLRDRNHPSVIMYSIFNEEPLQGTEEGRRMAQTMREEIRALDDTRFVTGAMHGGLDAEESAVDSLDVCGINYQTDQYDSFHEKHPDMPVFASESTSAF
;
A
#
# COMPACT_ATOMS: atom_id res chain seq x y z
N MET A 1 -19.66 -9.69 -26.33
CA MET A 1 -20.03 -9.08 -27.63
C MET A 1 -20.90 -10.08 -28.37
N PHE A 2 -22.00 -9.61 -28.91
CA PHE A 2 -22.92 -10.44 -29.72
C PHE A 2 -22.90 -9.97 -31.15
N VAL A 3 -22.98 -10.89 -32.08
CA VAL A 3 -23.21 -10.64 -33.52
C VAL A 3 -24.36 -11.54 -33.94
N GLU A 4 -25.44 -10.94 -34.51
CA GLU A 4 -26.65 -11.66 -34.92
C GLU A 4 -27.22 -12.60 -33.83
N ASP A 5 -27.22 -12.12 -32.55
CA ASP A 5 -27.63 -12.85 -31.34
C ASP A 5 -26.71 -14.02 -30.92
N GLU A 6 -25.61 -14.25 -31.60
CA GLU A 6 -24.62 -15.23 -31.23
C GLU A 6 -23.51 -14.55 -30.39
N LEU A 7 -23.15 -15.17 -29.24
CA LEU A 7 -22.04 -14.70 -28.41
C LEU A 7 -20.72 -15.05 -29.09
N VAL A 8 -20.02 -14.03 -29.63
CA VAL A 8 -18.76 -14.20 -30.34
C VAL A 8 -17.53 -13.88 -29.51
N ASP A 9 -17.71 -13.14 -28.38
CA ASP A 9 -16.61 -12.80 -27.48
C ASP A 9 -17.14 -12.43 -26.08
N SER A 10 -16.39 -12.81 -25.05
CA SER A 10 -16.71 -12.45 -23.66
C SER A 10 -15.43 -12.20 -22.86
N ASP A 11 -15.46 -11.19 -22.02
CA ASP A 11 -14.45 -10.92 -21.01
C ASP A 11 -15.08 -10.97 -19.60
N LYS A 12 -14.30 -11.40 -18.62
CA LYS A 12 -14.71 -11.46 -17.21
C LYS A 12 -13.71 -10.69 -16.36
N THR A 13 -14.18 -9.64 -15.73
CA THR A 13 -13.41 -8.88 -14.76
C THR A 13 -13.95 -9.13 -13.36
N ILE A 14 -13.09 -9.58 -12.46
CA ILE A 14 -13.42 -9.69 -11.02
C ILE A 14 -13.35 -8.28 -10.44
N CYS A 15 -14.39 -7.87 -9.74
CA CYS A 15 -14.44 -6.59 -9.05
C CYS A 15 -15.08 -6.74 -7.68
N GLY A 16 -14.84 -5.76 -6.81
CA GLY A 16 -15.45 -5.71 -5.48
C GLY A 16 -15.80 -4.28 -5.09
N PHE A 17 -16.87 -4.13 -4.32
CA PHE A 17 -17.32 -2.85 -3.80
C PHE A 17 -17.09 -2.78 -2.31
N ARG A 18 -16.47 -1.75 -1.84
CA ARG A 18 -16.22 -1.46 -0.44
C ARG A 18 -16.11 0.02 -0.18
N THR A 19 -16.24 0.42 1.05
CA THR A 19 -15.83 1.73 1.54
C THR A 19 -14.65 1.57 2.49
N ILE A 20 -13.68 2.46 2.39
CA ILE A 20 -12.55 2.55 3.31
C ILE A 20 -12.49 3.96 3.89
N ALA A 21 -12.10 4.06 5.15
CA ALA A 21 -11.82 5.33 5.81
C ALA A 21 -10.66 5.15 6.79
N MET A 22 -9.92 6.22 7.00
CA MET A 22 -8.92 6.32 8.06
C MET A 22 -9.33 7.43 9.03
N ASP A 23 -9.44 7.09 10.29
CA ASP A 23 -9.82 8.01 11.35
C ASP A 23 -8.66 8.07 12.36
N PRO A 24 -8.17 9.28 12.72
CA PRO A 24 -7.02 9.43 13.62
C PRO A 24 -7.22 8.77 14.99
N LYS A 25 -8.48 8.61 15.43
CA LYS A 25 -8.83 8.05 16.74
C LYS A 25 -9.33 6.62 16.68
N LYS A 26 -9.98 6.22 15.59
CA LYS A 26 -10.60 4.90 15.43
C LYS A 26 -9.76 3.96 14.56
N GLY A 27 -8.75 4.49 13.86
CA GLY A 27 -7.92 3.75 12.92
C GLY A 27 -8.64 3.45 11.61
N PHE A 28 -8.31 2.33 10.99
CA PHE A 28 -8.86 1.93 9.71
C PHE A 28 -10.29 1.40 9.84
N LEU A 29 -11.17 1.87 8.95
CA LEU A 29 -12.55 1.42 8.85
C LEU A 29 -12.79 0.77 7.48
N LEU A 30 -13.35 -0.42 7.49
CA LEU A 30 -13.84 -1.13 6.30
C LEU A 30 -15.37 -1.25 6.38
N ASN A 31 -16.05 -0.72 5.37
CA ASN A 31 -17.52 -0.69 5.31
C ASN A 31 -18.15 -0.10 6.61
N GLY A 32 -17.56 0.97 7.10
CA GLY A 32 -17.99 1.70 8.29
C GLY A 32 -17.67 1.01 9.63
N ARG A 33 -16.97 -0.13 9.63
CA ARG A 33 -16.59 -0.85 10.86
C ARG A 33 -15.09 -0.73 11.10
N PRO A 34 -14.65 -0.46 12.34
CA PRO A 34 -13.24 -0.48 12.70
C PRO A 34 -12.64 -1.88 12.48
N VAL A 35 -11.52 -1.93 11.79
CA VAL A 35 -10.75 -3.15 11.53
C VAL A 35 -9.30 -2.90 11.91
N LYS A 36 -8.78 -3.68 12.86
CA LYS A 36 -7.36 -3.63 13.18
C LYS A 36 -6.59 -4.39 12.11
N LEU A 37 -5.59 -3.75 11.53
CA LEU A 37 -4.73 -4.36 10.55
C LEU A 37 -3.67 -5.21 11.26
N PHE A 38 -3.67 -6.50 11.02
CA PHE A 38 -2.67 -7.46 11.44
C PHE A 38 -2.01 -8.02 10.19
N GLY A 39 -0.80 -7.60 9.91
CA GLY A 39 -0.15 -7.93 8.66
C GLY A 39 1.34 -8.13 8.77
N THR A 40 1.92 -8.43 7.65
CA THR A 40 3.36 -8.60 7.47
C THR A 40 3.82 -7.83 6.25
N CYS A 41 5.08 -7.35 6.30
CA CYS A 41 5.80 -6.90 5.13
C CYS A 41 6.44 -8.11 4.47
N ASN A 42 6.23 -8.26 3.17
CA ASN A 42 6.73 -9.43 2.47
C ASN A 42 7.47 -9.01 1.21
N HIS A 43 8.71 -9.42 1.12
CA HIS A 43 9.49 -9.26 -0.10
C HIS A 43 8.94 -10.14 -1.22
N GLN A 44 9.23 -9.77 -2.46
CA GLN A 44 8.69 -10.44 -3.64
C GLN A 44 9.28 -11.83 -3.88
N ASP A 45 10.47 -12.08 -3.36
CA ASP A 45 11.16 -13.34 -3.52
C ASP A 45 10.54 -14.49 -2.72
N PHE A 46 10.88 -15.69 -3.09
CA PHE A 46 10.49 -16.92 -2.41
C PHE A 46 11.71 -17.81 -2.19
N GLY A 47 11.84 -18.41 -1.02
CA GLY A 47 12.99 -19.23 -0.66
C GLY A 47 13.25 -20.33 -1.69
N GLY A 48 14.48 -20.38 -2.21
CA GLY A 48 14.94 -21.36 -3.16
C GLY A 48 14.68 -21.07 -4.64
N ILE A 49 13.79 -20.10 -4.97
CA ILE A 49 13.46 -19.77 -6.36
C ILE A 49 13.62 -18.28 -6.72
N GLY A 50 13.93 -17.41 -5.73
CA GLY A 50 14.06 -15.98 -5.96
C GLY A 50 12.75 -15.31 -6.35
N VAL A 51 12.80 -14.33 -7.26
CA VAL A 51 11.64 -13.53 -7.67
C VAL A 51 10.82 -14.15 -8.81
N ALA A 52 11.29 -15.22 -9.44
CA ALA A 52 10.56 -15.94 -10.49
C ALA A 52 9.52 -16.89 -9.87
N VAL A 53 8.59 -16.32 -9.11
CA VAL A 53 7.60 -17.06 -8.32
C VAL A 53 6.45 -17.51 -9.23
N PRO A 54 6.13 -18.81 -9.35
CA PRO A 54 4.94 -19.30 -10.03
C PRO A 54 3.65 -18.83 -9.36
N ASP A 55 2.59 -18.59 -10.14
CA ASP A 55 1.31 -18.05 -9.70
C ASP A 55 0.71 -18.79 -8.49
N ALA A 56 0.77 -20.12 -8.50
CA ALA A 56 0.28 -20.97 -7.42
C ALA A 56 0.97 -20.70 -6.06
N LEU A 57 2.21 -20.21 -6.05
CA LEU A 57 2.91 -19.88 -4.82
C LEU A 57 2.49 -18.53 -4.24
N HIS A 58 1.97 -17.61 -5.05
CA HIS A 58 1.34 -16.39 -4.54
C HIS A 58 0.07 -16.75 -3.75
N GLU A 59 -0.80 -17.60 -4.29
CA GLU A 59 -1.99 -18.10 -3.59
C GLU A 59 -1.60 -18.82 -2.30
N TYR A 60 -0.64 -19.76 -2.35
CA TYR A 60 -0.12 -20.45 -1.17
C TYR A 60 0.41 -19.48 -0.10
N ARG A 61 1.16 -18.44 -0.49
CA ARG A 61 1.67 -17.42 0.45
C ARG A 61 0.51 -16.75 1.20
N ILE A 62 -0.51 -16.31 0.49
CA ILE A 62 -1.68 -15.66 1.10
C ILE A 62 -2.44 -16.63 2.00
N GLU A 63 -2.63 -17.89 1.60
CA GLU A 63 -3.22 -18.92 2.44
C GLU A 63 -2.48 -19.10 3.77
N ARG A 64 -1.13 -19.15 3.74
CA ARG A 64 -0.32 -19.30 4.94
C ARG A 64 -0.44 -18.09 5.87
N LEU A 65 -0.42 -16.88 5.32
CA LEU A 65 -0.61 -15.66 6.10
C LEU A 65 -2.02 -15.58 6.71
N LYS A 66 -3.05 -15.94 5.96
CA LYS A 66 -4.42 -16.03 6.49
C LYS A 66 -4.54 -17.08 7.61
N ALA A 67 -3.91 -18.24 7.45
CA ALA A 67 -3.89 -19.28 8.48
C ALA A 67 -3.16 -18.84 9.76
N MET A 68 -2.19 -17.92 9.66
CA MET A 68 -1.52 -17.29 10.79
C MET A 68 -2.38 -16.20 11.47
N GLY A 69 -3.49 -15.80 10.86
CA GLY A 69 -4.39 -14.75 11.36
C GLY A 69 -4.18 -13.38 10.74
N SER A 70 -3.31 -13.23 9.73
CA SER A 70 -3.13 -11.96 9.03
C SER A 70 -4.36 -11.58 8.22
N ASN A 71 -4.63 -10.28 8.18
CA ASN A 71 -5.65 -9.66 7.33
C ASN A 71 -5.11 -8.53 6.46
N ALA A 72 -3.81 -8.23 6.57
CA ALA A 72 -3.13 -7.20 5.81
C ALA A 72 -1.77 -7.69 5.28
N TYR A 73 -1.39 -7.16 4.13
CA TYR A 73 -0.14 -7.46 3.40
C TYR A 73 0.48 -6.15 2.93
N ARG A 74 1.72 -5.88 3.24
CA ARG A 74 2.48 -4.79 2.64
C ARG A 74 3.46 -5.35 1.62
N CYS A 75 3.42 -4.78 0.42
CA CYS A 75 4.30 -5.16 -0.69
C CYS A 75 5.68 -4.53 -0.50
N ALA A 76 6.56 -5.18 0.23
CA ALA A 76 7.91 -4.68 0.51
C ALA A 76 8.92 -5.27 -0.50
N HIS A 77 9.69 -4.47 -1.22
CA HIS A 77 9.48 -3.05 -1.43
C HIS A 77 9.33 -2.83 -2.93
N GLY A 78 8.12 -2.75 -3.40
CA GLY A 78 7.84 -2.55 -4.82
C GLY A 78 6.55 -3.21 -5.28
N MET A 79 6.14 -2.87 -6.47
CA MET A 79 4.91 -3.32 -7.10
C MET A 79 4.83 -4.86 -7.17
N PRO A 80 3.77 -5.47 -6.61
CA PRO A 80 3.63 -6.93 -6.54
C PRO A 80 3.28 -7.53 -7.90
N HIS A 81 3.37 -8.86 -7.99
CA HIS A 81 2.77 -9.60 -9.09
C HIS A 81 1.24 -9.46 -9.07
N LYS A 82 0.64 -9.39 -10.26
CA LYS A 82 -0.82 -9.29 -10.40
C LYS A 82 -1.54 -10.48 -9.73
N GLU A 83 -1.00 -11.67 -9.89
CA GLU A 83 -1.54 -12.91 -9.34
C GLU A 83 -1.56 -12.92 -7.80
N LEU A 84 -0.66 -12.17 -7.16
CA LEU A 84 -0.70 -11.95 -5.72
C LEU A 84 -1.92 -11.10 -5.34
N LEU A 85 -2.21 -10.04 -6.08
CA LEU A 85 -3.38 -9.19 -5.84
C LEU A 85 -4.68 -9.95 -6.11
N ASP A 86 -4.74 -10.77 -7.17
CA ASP A 86 -5.87 -11.67 -7.46
C ASP A 86 -6.12 -12.63 -6.27
N ALA A 87 -5.05 -13.19 -5.69
CA ALA A 87 -5.15 -14.03 -4.50
C ALA A 87 -5.62 -13.24 -3.26
N CYS A 88 -5.15 -12.00 -3.08
CA CYS A 88 -5.59 -11.12 -2.00
C CYS A 88 -7.08 -10.78 -2.13
N ASP A 89 -7.55 -10.45 -3.33
CA ASP A 89 -8.97 -10.18 -3.61
C ASP A 89 -9.84 -11.40 -3.28
N LYS A 90 -9.44 -12.58 -3.74
CA LYS A 90 -10.15 -13.85 -3.54
C LYS A 90 -10.25 -14.23 -2.07
N MET A 91 -9.18 -14.04 -1.29
CA MET A 91 -9.07 -14.50 0.08
C MET A 91 -9.34 -13.41 1.13
N GLY A 92 -9.60 -12.17 0.71
CA GLY A 92 -9.89 -11.07 1.62
C GLY A 92 -8.66 -10.63 2.44
N MET A 93 -7.52 -10.47 1.78
CA MET A 93 -6.31 -9.87 2.36
C MET A 93 -6.23 -8.41 1.93
N LEU A 94 -6.20 -7.48 2.86
CA LEU A 94 -6.03 -6.05 2.57
C LEU A 94 -4.58 -5.77 2.16
N VAL A 95 -4.37 -4.90 1.19
CA VAL A 95 -3.04 -4.67 0.60
C VAL A 95 -2.64 -3.20 0.71
N ILE A 96 -1.40 -2.97 1.15
CA ILE A 96 -0.66 -1.74 0.95
C ILE A 96 0.27 -1.99 -0.23
N ASP A 97 -0.08 -1.42 -1.38
CA ASP A 97 0.67 -1.53 -2.61
C ASP A 97 1.80 -0.49 -2.63
N GLU A 98 3.03 -0.88 -2.92
CA GLU A 98 4.17 -0.01 -2.72
C GLU A 98 4.94 0.24 -4.01
N ASN A 99 5.24 1.51 -4.27
CA ASN A 99 6.18 1.93 -5.29
C ASN A 99 7.62 1.86 -4.74
N ARG A 100 8.55 1.30 -5.54
CA ARG A 100 9.93 1.10 -5.07
C ARG A 100 10.72 2.39 -4.96
N ASN A 101 10.51 3.33 -5.87
CA ASN A 101 11.39 4.48 -6.05
C ASN A 101 10.74 5.76 -5.52
N PHE A 102 11.44 6.46 -4.63
CA PHE A 102 11.06 7.79 -4.17
C PHE A 102 11.73 8.83 -5.08
N GLU A 103 11.13 9.06 -6.23
CA GLU A 103 11.66 10.00 -7.24
C GLU A 103 10.55 10.62 -8.09
N THR A 104 10.84 11.81 -8.62
CA THR A 104 9.92 12.59 -9.46
C THR A 104 10.44 12.79 -10.89
N SER A 105 11.37 11.96 -11.32
CA SER A 105 11.74 11.87 -12.75
C SER A 105 10.57 11.36 -13.57
N GLU A 106 10.53 11.65 -14.87
CA GLU A 106 9.47 11.14 -15.74
C GLU A 106 9.43 9.62 -15.76
N GLU A 107 10.58 8.96 -15.62
CA GLU A 107 10.65 7.50 -15.51
C GLU A 107 10.01 7.00 -14.20
N GLY A 108 10.37 7.60 -13.06
CA GLY A 108 9.80 7.22 -11.76
C GLY A 108 8.31 7.48 -11.69
N LEU A 109 7.83 8.64 -12.17
CA LEU A 109 6.41 8.94 -12.23
C LEU A 109 5.66 8.02 -13.19
N THR A 110 6.28 7.58 -14.28
CA THR A 110 5.70 6.59 -15.20
C THR A 110 5.55 5.23 -14.52
N GLN A 111 6.52 4.79 -13.72
CA GLN A 111 6.42 3.56 -12.93
C GLN A 111 5.29 3.66 -11.90
N LEU A 112 5.20 4.79 -11.18
CA LEU A 112 4.12 5.05 -10.22
C LEU A 112 2.74 5.02 -10.88
N ARG A 113 2.56 5.72 -12.01
CA ARG A 113 1.31 5.70 -12.78
C ARG A 113 0.97 4.28 -13.25
N THR A 114 1.96 3.52 -13.69
CA THR A 114 1.78 2.13 -14.14
C THR A 114 1.24 1.25 -13.01
N MET A 115 1.79 1.37 -11.81
CA MET A 115 1.30 0.66 -10.62
C MET A 115 -0.17 1.00 -10.37
N VAL A 116 -0.51 2.28 -10.26
CA VAL A 116 -1.87 2.72 -9.96
C VAL A 116 -2.85 2.27 -11.03
N LEU A 117 -2.54 2.46 -12.31
CA LEU A 117 -3.42 2.08 -13.43
C LEU A 117 -3.66 0.57 -13.51
N ARG A 118 -2.63 -0.24 -13.21
CA ARG A 118 -2.75 -1.69 -13.17
C ARG A 118 -3.60 -2.17 -12.00
N ASP A 119 -3.40 -1.57 -10.80
CA ASP A 119 -3.85 -2.15 -9.55
C ASP A 119 -5.09 -1.49 -8.93
N ARG A 120 -5.50 -0.31 -9.41
CA ARG A 120 -6.66 0.44 -8.88
C ARG A 120 -8.01 -0.30 -8.92
N ASN A 121 -8.13 -1.37 -9.69
CA ASN A 121 -9.35 -2.17 -9.75
C ASN A 121 -9.37 -3.33 -8.75
N HIS A 122 -8.25 -3.60 -8.04
CA HIS A 122 -8.21 -4.61 -6.99
C HIS A 122 -8.86 -4.08 -5.72
N PRO A 123 -9.99 -4.68 -5.25
CA PRO A 123 -10.67 -4.23 -4.03
C PRO A 123 -9.82 -4.46 -2.76
N SER A 124 -8.86 -5.37 -2.78
CA SER A 124 -7.91 -5.62 -1.69
C SER A 124 -6.97 -4.44 -1.45
N VAL A 125 -6.58 -3.70 -2.48
CA VAL A 125 -5.69 -2.54 -2.34
C VAL A 125 -6.42 -1.41 -1.61
N ILE A 126 -5.87 -0.98 -0.47
CA ILE A 126 -6.43 0.06 0.39
C ILE A 126 -5.56 1.31 0.47
N MET A 127 -4.26 1.18 0.23
CA MET A 127 -3.29 2.28 0.26
C MET A 127 -2.25 2.09 -0.83
N TYR A 128 -1.71 3.22 -1.32
CA TYR A 128 -0.50 3.28 -2.12
C TYR A 128 0.62 3.85 -1.28
N SER A 129 1.69 3.09 -1.08
CA SER A 129 2.91 3.54 -0.42
C SER A 129 3.89 4.07 -1.46
N ILE A 130 4.36 5.30 -1.28
CA ILE A 130 5.19 6.00 -2.27
C ILE A 130 6.68 5.91 -1.99
N PHE A 131 7.07 5.44 -0.79
CA PHE A 131 8.48 5.21 -0.42
C PHE A 131 8.63 4.31 0.81
N ASN A 132 9.86 3.83 1.01
CA ASN A 132 10.31 3.17 2.23
C ASN A 132 11.67 3.72 2.70
N GLU A 133 11.71 4.34 3.89
CA GLU A 133 12.94 4.73 4.60
C GLU A 133 13.91 5.59 3.77
N GLU A 134 13.41 6.53 3.02
CA GLU A 134 14.23 7.31 2.09
C GLU A 134 15.02 8.42 2.80
N PRO A 135 16.26 8.70 2.41
CA PRO A 135 17.10 9.70 3.06
C PRO A 135 16.49 11.11 3.09
N LEU A 136 15.71 11.46 2.08
CA LEU A 136 15.07 12.78 1.96
C LEU A 136 13.75 12.91 2.70
N GLN A 137 13.23 11.83 3.30
CA GLN A 137 11.89 11.80 3.89
C GLN A 137 11.64 12.89 4.94
N GLY A 138 12.68 13.30 5.70
CA GLY A 138 12.62 14.35 6.73
C GLY A 138 13.09 15.72 6.26
N THR A 139 12.91 16.06 4.98
CA THR A 139 13.37 17.33 4.40
C THR A 139 12.27 18.00 3.58
N GLU A 140 12.41 19.33 3.37
CA GLU A 140 11.53 20.09 2.45
C GLU A 140 11.52 19.50 1.03
N GLU A 141 12.67 19.03 0.55
CA GLU A 141 12.77 18.38 -0.76
C GLU A 141 11.92 17.10 -0.79
N GLY A 142 12.05 16.25 0.22
CA GLY A 142 11.24 15.03 0.35
C GLY A 142 9.75 15.33 0.45
N ARG A 143 9.38 16.41 1.15
CA ARG A 143 7.98 16.87 1.20
C ARG A 143 7.45 17.21 -0.18
N ARG A 144 8.20 17.98 -0.97
CA ARG A 144 7.81 18.34 -2.35
C ARG A 144 7.73 17.13 -3.27
N MET A 145 8.66 16.17 -3.14
CA MET A 145 8.63 14.92 -3.89
C MET A 145 7.40 14.11 -3.55
N ALA A 146 7.13 13.91 -2.26
CA ALA A 146 5.93 13.20 -1.79
C ALA A 146 4.64 13.86 -2.28
N GLN A 147 4.58 15.20 -2.25
CA GLN A 147 3.44 15.94 -2.78
C GLN A 147 3.22 15.68 -4.28
N THR A 148 4.28 15.75 -5.09
CA THR A 148 4.21 15.49 -6.53
C THR A 148 3.71 14.05 -6.79
N MET A 149 4.29 13.06 -6.11
CA MET A 149 3.88 11.66 -6.27
C MET A 149 2.43 11.43 -5.83
N ARG A 150 2.00 12.07 -4.74
CA ARG A 150 0.61 12.02 -4.28
C ARG A 150 -0.37 12.62 -5.31
N GLU A 151 -0.02 13.76 -5.89
CA GLU A 151 -0.83 14.41 -6.92
C GLU A 151 -0.99 13.52 -8.17
N GLU A 152 0.06 12.84 -8.59
CA GLU A 152 0.02 11.85 -9.68
C GLU A 152 -0.93 10.68 -9.37
N ILE A 153 -0.87 10.13 -8.16
CA ILE A 153 -1.80 9.08 -7.73
C ILE A 153 -3.23 9.60 -7.74
N ARG A 154 -3.47 10.77 -7.14
CA ARG A 154 -4.80 11.37 -7.03
C ARG A 154 -5.45 11.69 -8.36
N ALA A 155 -4.66 12.01 -9.38
CA ALA A 155 -5.14 12.20 -10.74
C ALA A 155 -5.67 10.91 -11.39
N LEU A 156 -5.26 9.74 -10.89
CA LEU A 156 -5.61 8.42 -11.42
C LEU A 156 -6.60 7.65 -10.54
N ASP A 157 -6.49 7.83 -9.22
CA ASP A 157 -7.32 7.19 -8.21
C ASP A 157 -7.38 8.05 -6.93
N ASP A 158 -8.52 8.61 -6.65
CA ASP A 158 -8.80 9.42 -5.46
C ASP A 158 -9.52 8.62 -4.34
N THR A 159 -9.67 7.31 -4.52
CA THR A 159 -10.46 6.45 -3.62
C THR A 159 -9.62 5.73 -2.56
N ARG A 160 -8.29 5.76 -2.68
CA ARG A 160 -7.34 5.11 -1.76
C ARG A 160 -6.44 6.14 -1.09
N PHE A 161 -5.88 5.75 0.06
CA PHE A 161 -4.96 6.61 0.80
C PHE A 161 -3.55 6.53 0.22
N VAL A 162 -2.83 7.64 0.26
CA VAL A 162 -1.40 7.70 -0.04
C VAL A 162 -0.62 7.70 1.26
N THR A 163 0.34 6.80 1.37
CA THR A 163 1.20 6.63 2.54
C THR A 163 2.67 6.55 2.14
N GLY A 164 3.55 6.60 3.13
CA GLY A 164 4.97 6.30 3.02
C GLY A 164 5.45 5.71 4.34
N ALA A 165 6.51 4.92 4.30
CA ALA A 165 7.09 4.30 5.49
C ALA A 165 8.27 5.11 6.00
N MET A 166 8.03 5.89 7.05
CA MET A 166 9.00 6.79 7.68
C MET A 166 9.93 6.02 8.64
N HIS A 167 11.23 6.25 8.53
CA HIS A 167 12.23 5.79 9.48
C HIS A 167 13.10 6.96 9.98
N GLY A 168 12.47 8.04 10.39
CA GLY A 168 13.08 9.29 10.82
C GLY A 168 12.38 10.50 10.21
N GLY A 169 12.77 11.70 10.64
CA GLY A 169 12.16 12.94 10.17
C GLY A 169 10.72 13.16 10.63
N LEU A 170 10.22 12.37 11.59
CA LEU A 170 8.88 12.50 12.16
C LEU A 170 8.68 13.83 12.89
N ASP A 171 9.76 14.37 13.45
CA ASP A 171 9.80 15.64 14.18
C ASP A 171 10.32 16.82 13.36
N ALA A 172 10.66 16.61 12.08
CA ALA A 172 11.15 17.67 11.21
C ALA A 172 10.07 18.76 11.04
N GLU A 173 10.50 20.00 10.85
CA GLU A 173 9.60 21.13 10.60
C GLU A 173 8.86 20.99 9.28
N GLU A 174 9.55 20.45 8.27
CA GLU A 174 8.99 20.06 6.98
C GLU A 174 9.45 18.64 6.64
N SER A 175 8.52 17.78 6.33
CA SER A 175 8.83 16.39 5.96
C SER A 175 7.82 15.81 4.98
N ALA A 176 8.13 14.64 4.44
CA ALA A 176 7.21 13.90 3.58
C ALA A 176 5.86 13.61 4.27
N VAL A 177 5.82 13.54 5.61
CA VAL A 177 4.59 13.36 6.41
C VAL A 177 3.51 14.36 6.00
N ASP A 178 3.88 15.63 5.77
CA ASP A 178 2.93 16.71 5.46
C ASP A 178 2.19 16.49 4.12
N SER A 179 2.69 15.58 3.30
CA SER A 179 2.13 15.24 2.00
C SER A 179 1.47 13.86 1.95
N LEU A 180 1.34 13.17 3.09
CA LEU A 180 0.69 11.87 3.20
C LEU A 180 -0.76 12.00 3.69
N ASP A 181 -1.59 11.01 3.38
CA ASP A 181 -2.93 10.87 3.98
C ASP A 181 -2.87 10.06 5.29
N VAL A 182 -1.89 9.16 5.38
CA VAL A 182 -1.65 8.27 6.53
C VAL A 182 -0.15 8.11 6.68
N CYS A 183 0.38 8.28 7.87
CA CYS A 183 1.80 8.08 8.14
C CYS A 183 2.09 6.62 8.53
N GLY A 184 2.93 5.94 7.75
CA GLY A 184 3.55 4.68 8.15
C GLY A 184 4.82 4.94 8.96
N ILE A 185 5.01 4.26 10.08
CA ILE A 185 6.21 4.39 10.92
C ILE A 185 6.90 3.04 11.01
N ASN A 186 8.18 3.03 10.62
CA ASN A 186 9.06 1.86 10.71
C ASN A 186 9.83 1.88 12.04
N TYR A 187 9.73 0.81 12.83
CA TYR A 187 10.50 0.48 14.04
C TYR A 187 10.42 1.44 15.23
N GLN A 188 10.12 2.71 15.04
CA GLN A 188 10.14 3.76 16.08
C GLN A 188 8.84 3.74 16.91
N THR A 189 8.56 2.61 17.56
CA THR A 189 7.32 2.42 18.34
C THR A 189 7.23 3.32 19.57
N ASP A 190 8.36 3.78 20.08
CA ASP A 190 8.48 4.75 21.17
C ASP A 190 8.07 6.18 20.78
N GLN A 191 7.97 6.46 19.48
CA GLN A 191 7.58 7.78 18.98
C GLN A 191 6.10 7.91 18.63
N TYR A 192 5.31 6.84 18.73
CA TYR A 192 3.91 6.87 18.32
C TYR A 192 3.08 7.89 19.10
N ASP A 193 3.24 7.95 20.40
CA ASP A 193 2.48 8.86 21.26
C ASP A 193 2.87 10.32 20.98
N SER A 194 4.18 10.62 20.96
CA SER A 194 4.68 11.97 20.66
C SER A 194 4.33 12.44 19.24
N PHE A 195 4.37 11.53 18.27
CA PHE A 195 3.93 11.84 16.91
C PHE A 195 2.43 12.19 16.87
N HIS A 196 1.60 11.40 17.55
CA HIS A 196 0.16 11.64 17.58
C HIS A 196 -0.20 12.93 18.34
N GLU A 197 0.54 13.28 19.39
CA GLU A 197 0.39 14.58 20.09
C GLU A 197 0.70 15.76 19.17
N LYS A 198 1.73 15.64 18.33
CA LYS A 198 2.16 16.67 17.38
C LYS A 198 1.26 16.76 16.14
N HIS A 199 0.76 15.62 15.67
CA HIS A 199 -0.07 15.48 14.48
C HIS A 199 -1.42 14.81 14.81
N PRO A 200 -2.30 15.44 15.61
CA PRO A 200 -3.50 14.80 16.16
C PRO A 200 -4.54 14.41 15.10
N ASP A 201 -4.46 15.02 13.93
CA ASP A 201 -5.36 14.75 12.79
C ASP A 201 -4.75 13.78 11.75
N MET A 202 -3.48 13.37 11.93
CA MET A 202 -2.80 12.44 11.04
C MET A 202 -3.02 10.99 11.51
N PRO A 203 -3.72 10.16 10.74
CA PRO A 203 -3.76 8.73 11.04
C PRO A 203 -2.38 8.11 10.91
N VAL A 204 -2.07 7.16 11.79
CA VAL A 204 -0.77 6.48 11.83
C VAL A 204 -0.95 4.97 11.90
N PHE A 205 -0.01 4.24 11.31
CA PHE A 205 0.09 2.79 11.48
C PHE A 205 1.57 2.34 11.52
N ALA A 206 1.80 1.17 12.12
CA ALA A 206 3.09 0.52 12.05
C ALA A 206 3.28 -0.09 10.67
N SER A 207 4.06 0.54 9.80
CA SER A 207 4.42 -0.04 8.51
C SER A 207 5.43 -1.18 8.66
N GLU A 208 6.36 -1.06 9.62
CA GLU A 208 7.24 -2.11 10.11
C GLU A 208 7.44 -1.93 11.62
N SER A 209 7.10 -2.93 12.43
CA SER A 209 7.25 -2.83 13.89
C SER A 209 8.39 -3.68 14.44
N THR A 210 8.69 -4.81 13.81
CA THR A 210 9.75 -5.74 14.22
C THR A 210 10.16 -6.61 13.04
N SER A 211 11.42 -7.02 13.03
CA SER A 211 11.91 -8.07 12.13
C SER A 211 11.96 -9.39 12.88
N ALA A 212 11.46 -10.45 12.25
CA ALA A 212 11.60 -11.81 12.74
C ALA A 212 12.71 -12.54 11.96
N PHE A 213 13.55 -13.28 12.65
CA PHE A 213 14.62 -14.08 12.07
C PHE A 213 14.34 -15.57 12.32
#